data_19cd61feca53462c5745454a446276e4
#
_entry.id   19cd61feca53462c5745454a446276e4
#
_cell.length_a   1.000
_cell.length_b   1.000
_cell.length_c   1.000
_cell.angle_alpha   90.00
_cell.angle_beta   90.00
_cell.angle_gamma   90.00
#
_symmetry.space_group_name_H-M   'P 1'
#
loop_
_entity.id
_entity.type
_entity.pdbx_description
1 polymer ?
#
loop_
_entity_poly.entity_id
_entity_poly.type
_entity_poly.pdbx_seq_one_letter_code
_entity_poly.pdbx_strand_id
1 'polypeptide(L)'
;VLRNTYMLLSLTLLFSGLTAGLSMFLNMPPMTYLISVISGMVLAMFVLPRFAHSAAGIGIVFLITGLLGFGLGPMLTMYASLPNGGNIITLSLGGTGVIFMGLSAYALATKKDFSFLGGFLVVGFLLVLIAALANIFLQIPAMSLAISSVVILIMSGFILYDTSRIIHGGETNYVLATIGLYMTIFN
;
A
#
# COMPACT_ATOMS: atom_id res chain seq x y z
N VAL A 1 -3.90 13.66 -15.27
CA VAL A 1 -4.07 12.90 -14.01
C VAL A 1 -2.97 11.84 -13.90
N LEU A 2 -2.86 10.93 -14.88
CA LEU A 2 -1.95 9.77 -14.84
C LEU A 2 -0.50 10.15 -14.54
N ARG A 3 0.08 11.08 -15.31
CA ARG A 3 1.48 11.51 -15.12
C ARG A 3 1.72 12.08 -13.73
N ASN A 4 0.83 12.96 -13.26
CA ASN A 4 0.97 13.58 -11.95
C ASN A 4 0.80 12.56 -10.82
N THR A 5 -0.09 11.58 -10.98
CA THR A 5 -0.27 10.48 -10.04
C THR A 5 1.01 9.67 -9.88
N TYR A 6 1.62 9.23 -10.98
CA TYR A 6 2.83 8.41 -10.92
C TYR A 6 4.06 9.20 -10.45
N MET A 7 4.15 10.49 -10.80
CA MET A 7 5.21 11.35 -10.26
C MET A 7 5.08 11.51 -8.75
N LEU A 8 3.90 11.85 -8.26
CA LEU A 8 3.65 12.01 -6.83
C LEU A 8 3.82 10.68 -6.09
N LEU A 9 3.35 9.57 -6.66
CA LEU A 9 3.53 8.23 -6.11
C LEU A 9 5.01 7.88 -5.95
N SER A 10 5.82 8.14 -6.96
CA SER A 10 7.26 7.89 -6.91
C SER A 10 7.94 8.70 -5.80
N LEU A 11 7.61 9.99 -5.69
CA LEU A 11 8.15 10.86 -4.65
C LEU A 11 7.73 10.41 -3.25
N THR A 12 6.47 10.04 -3.08
CA THR A 12 5.94 9.56 -1.79
C THR A 12 6.52 8.20 -1.39
N LEU A 13 6.75 7.30 -2.34
CA LEU A 13 7.42 6.02 -2.07
C LEU A 13 8.87 6.23 -1.63
N LEU A 14 9.61 7.13 -2.27
CA LEU A 14 10.97 7.49 -1.86
C LEU A 14 10.96 8.12 -0.45
N PHE A 15 10.07 9.05 -0.20
CA PHE A 15 9.92 9.69 1.10
C PHE A 15 9.55 8.68 2.19
N SER A 16 8.64 7.77 1.91
CA SER A 16 8.26 6.67 2.79
C SER A 16 9.44 5.75 3.12
N GLY A 17 10.27 5.45 2.13
CA GLY A 17 11.51 4.70 2.32
C GLY A 17 12.51 5.41 3.23
N LEU A 18 12.66 6.73 3.05
CA LEU A 18 13.52 7.55 3.92
C LEU A 18 13.04 7.57 5.36
N THR A 19 11.73 7.75 5.59
CA THR A 19 11.16 7.73 6.94
C THR A 19 11.24 6.36 7.59
N ALA A 20 11.08 5.27 6.81
CA ALA A 20 11.30 3.91 7.30
C ALA A 20 12.75 3.69 7.75
N GLY A 21 13.72 4.13 6.95
CA GLY A 21 15.13 4.08 7.30
C GLY A 21 15.47 4.90 8.55
N LEU A 22 14.89 6.09 8.68
CA LEU A 22 15.05 6.92 9.87
C LEU A 22 14.48 6.23 11.12
N SER A 23 13.30 5.63 11.00
CA SER A 23 12.66 4.88 12.09
C SER A 23 13.52 3.67 12.53
N MET A 24 14.12 2.94 11.59
CA MET A 24 15.06 1.87 11.88
C MET A 24 16.29 2.39 12.63
N PHE A 25 16.86 3.50 12.16
CA PHE A 25 18.03 4.11 12.79
C PHE A 25 17.77 4.55 14.22
N LEU A 26 16.56 5.07 14.49
CA LEU A 26 16.13 5.50 15.81
C LEU A 26 15.70 4.33 16.72
N ASN A 27 15.69 3.10 16.21
CA ASN A 27 15.25 1.90 16.95
C ASN A 27 13.87 2.10 17.62
N MET A 28 12.89 2.58 16.84
CA MET A 28 11.56 2.84 17.36
C MET A 28 10.87 1.57 17.87
N PRO A 29 10.06 1.68 18.93
CA PRO A 29 9.38 0.52 19.52
C PRO A 29 8.30 -0.05 18.58
N PRO A 30 7.93 -1.34 18.69
CA PRO A 30 6.93 -1.99 17.84
C PRO A 30 5.56 -1.30 17.82
N MET A 31 5.19 -0.63 18.91
CA MET A 31 3.93 0.13 19.00
C MET A 31 3.85 1.27 17.99
N THR A 32 5.00 1.77 17.52
CA THR A 32 5.08 2.81 16.48
C THR A 32 4.36 2.40 15.21
N TYR A 33 4.42 1.11 14.84
CA TYR A 33 3.69 0.59 13.67
C TYR A 33 2.18 0.81 13.77
N LEU A 34 1.58 0.39 14.88
CA LEU A 34 0.13 0.53 15.09
C LEU A 34 -0.30 2.00 15.11
N ILE A 35 0.42 2.82 15.85
CA ILE A 35 0.11 4.26 15.95
C ILE A 35 0.21 4.92 14.56
N SER A 36 1.26 4.64 13.82
CA SER A 36 1.49 5.22 12.49
C SER A 36 0.44 4.76 11.48
N VAL A 37 0.10 3.46 11.46
CA VAL A 37 -0.90 2.92 10.54
C VAL A 37 -2.28 3.51 10.84
N ILE A 38 -2.70 3.51 12.11
CA ILE A 38 -4.00 4.07 12.50
C ILE A 38 -4.06 5.57 12.18
N SER A 39 -3.03 6.33 12.52
CA SER A 39 -2.95 7.77 12.23
C SER A 39 -2.97 8.03 10.72
N GLY A 40 -2.20 7.29 9.94
CA GLY A 40 -2.17 7.39 8.50
C GLY A 40 -3.51 7.09 7.85
N MET A 41 -4.19 6.02 8.31
CA MET A 41 -5.52 5.67 7.81
C MET A 41 -6.57 6.73 8.15
N VAL A 42 -6.57 7.25 9.38
CA VAL A 42 -7.48 8.33 9.79
C VAL A 42 -7.26 9.57 8.92
N LEU A 43 -6.01 9.96 8.70
CA LEU A 43 -5.70 11.10 7.81
C LEU A 43 -6.16 10.84 6.38
N ALA A 44 -5.93 9.64 5.85
CA ALA A 44 -6.32 9.28 4.48
C ALA A 44 -7.83 9.27 4.28
N MET A 45 -8.59 8.78 5.28
CA MET A 45 -10.06 8.64 5.16
C MET A 45 -10.81 9.93 5.47
N PHE A 46 -10.38 10.70 6.47
CA PHE A 46 -11.16 11.82 7.00
C PHE A 46 -10.57 13.20 6.66
N VAL A 47 -9.26 13.32 6.58
CA VAL A 47 -8.60 14.61 6.34
C VAL A 47 -8.33 14.83 4.86
N LEU A 48 -7.70 13.87 4.20
CA LEU A 48 -7.28 14.01 2.80
C LEU A 48 -8.42 14.37 1.85
N PRO A 49 -9.62 13.74 1.90
CA PRO A 49 -10.70 14.07 0.97
C PRO A 49 -11.15 15.53 1.03
N ARG A 50 -11.02 16.16 2.20
CA ARG A 50 -11.39 17.57 2.39
C ARG A 50 -10.41 18.53 1.73
N PHE A 51 -9.15 18.13 1.56
CA PHE A 51 -8.06 18.96 1.04
C PHE A 51 -7.53 18.47 -0.31
N ALA A 52 -8.11 17.41 -0.88
CA ALA A 52 -7.62 16.77 -2.10
C ALA A 52 -7.59 17.69 -3.32
N HIS A 53 -8.41 18.74 -3.34
CA HIS A 53 -8.48 19.73 -4.42
C HIS A 53 -7.64 20.99 -4.17
N SER A 54 -6.85 21.01 -3.10
CA SER A 54 -5.98 22.12 -2.74
C SER A 54 -4.51 21.71 -2.69
N ALA A 55 -3.60 22.68 -2.69
CA ALA A 55 -2.17 22.43 -2.52
C ALA A 55 -1.86 21.74 -1.18
N ALA A 56 -2.67 21.97 -0.15
CA ALA A 56 -2.54 21.31 1.14
C ALA A 56 -2.71 19.77 1.03
N GLY A 57 -3.48 19.29 0.06
CA GLY A 57 -3.65 17.84 -0.18
C GLY A 57 -2.34 17.13 -0.47
N ILE A 58 -1.43 17.74 -1.22
CA ILE A 58 -0.10 17.19 -1.50
C ILE A 58 0.71 17.03 -0.19
N GLY A 59 0.71 18.08 0.65
CA GLY A 59 1.37 18.03 1.95
C GLY A 59 0.80 16.93 2.85
N ILE A 60 -0.52 16.74 2.84
CA ILE A 60 -1.20 15.69 3.61
C ILE A 60 -0.81 14.30 3.08
N VAL A 61 -0.70 14.12 1.77
CA VAL A 61 -0.23 12.85 1.18
C VAL A 61 1.19 12.53 1.64
N PHE A 62 2.10 13.50 1.65
CA PHE A 62 3.45 13.29 2.20
C PHE A 62 3.43 12.97 3.69
N LEU A 63 2.56 13.61 4.47
CA LEU A 63 2.39 13.30 5.89
C LEU A 63 1.91 11.85 6.08
N ILE A 64 0.90 11.41 5.35
CA ILE A 64 0.37 10.05 5.42
C ILE A 64 1.44 9.03 5.04
N THR A 65 2.09 9.21 3.90
CA THR A 65 3.09 8.27 3.40
C THR A 65 4.35 8.26 4.26
N GLY A 66 4.72 9.40 4.82
CA GLY A 66 5.80 9.51 5.80
C GLY A 66 5.50 8.79 7.11
N LEU A 67 4.29 8.95 7.65
CA LEU A 67 3.84 8.23 8.84
C LEU A 67 3.81 6.72 8.61
N LEU A 68 3.24 6.27 7.50
CA LEU A 68 3.16 4.85 7.19
C LEU A 68 4.56 4.26 6.97
N GLY A 69 5.44 4.96 6.28
CA GLY A 69 6.84 4.55 6.13
C GLY A 69 7.57 4.49 7.47
N PHE A 70 7.41 5.50 8.30
CA PHE A 70 8.01 5.54 9.64
C PHE A 70 7.54 4.36 10.50
N GLY A 71 6.27 4.00 10.41
CA GLY A 71 5.71 2.83 11.09
C GLY A 71 6.30 1.50 10.65
N LEU A 72 6.80 1.39 9.41
CA LEU A 72 7.45 0.18 8.91
C LEU A 72 8.82 -0.09 9.56
N GLY A 73 9.49 0.92 10.11
CA GLY A 73 10.81 0.79 10.69
C GLY A 73 10.95 -0.36 11.69
N PRO A 74 10.10 -0.43 12.74
CA PRO A 74 10.14 -1.53 13.70
C PRO A 74 9.95 -2.91 13.06
N MET A 75 9.04 -3.04 12.09
CA MET A 75 8.84 -4.30 11.36
C MET A 75 10.07 -4.69 10.55
N LEU A 76 10.64 -3.75 9.81
CA LEU A 76 11.85 -3.99 9.03
C LEU A 76 13.02 -4.38 9.93
N THR A 77 13.17 -3.74 11.09
CA THR A 77 14.19 -4.09 12.07
C THR A 77 14.00 -5.53 12.59
N MET A 78 12.75 -5.91 12.88
CA MET A 78 12.42 -7.25 13.32
C MET A 78 12.77 -8.30 12.26
N TYR A 79 12.36 -8.08 11.02
CA TYR A 79 12.67 -8.99 9.92
C TYR A 79 14.15 -9.03 9.58
N ALA A 80 14.85 -7.91 9.65
CA ALA A 80 16.30 -7.84 9.41
C ALA A 80 17.11 -8.65 10.43
N SER A 81 16.60 -8.83 11.63
CA SER A 81 17.23 -9.63 12.69
C SER A 81 17.06 -11.15 12.52
N LEU A 82 16.17 -11.58 11.61
CA LEU A 82 15.95 -13.00 11.32
C LEU A 82 17.07 -13.58 10.44
N PRO A 83 17.33 -14.91 10.53
CA PRO A 83 18.15 -15.59 9.53
C PRO A 83 17.59 -15.33 8.13
N ASN A 84 18.42 -14.90 7.18
CA ASN A 84 18.02 -14.46 5.83
C ASN A 84 17.07 -13.25 5.78
N GLY A 85 16.98 -12.45 6.83
CA GLY A 85 16.10 -11.29 6.91
C GLY A 85 16.30 -10.30 5.77
N GLY A 86 17.54 -10.03 5.38
CA GLY A 86 17.86 -9.18 4.23
C GLY A 86 17.25 -9.69 2.92
N ASN A 87 17.31 -10.99 2.67
CA ASN A 87 16.69 -11.62 1.49
C ASN A 87 15.16 -11.52 1.54
N ILE A 88 14.54 -11.73 2.69
CA ILE A 88 13.10 -11.63 2.87
C ILE A 88 12.64 -10.21 2.53
N ILE A 89 13.29 -9.19 3.07
CA ILE A 89 12.96 -7.78 2.82
C ILE A 89 13.16 -7.44 1.34
N THR A 90 14.30 -7.84 0.76
CA THR A 90 14.60 -7.56 -0.65
C THR A 90 13.59 -8.22 -1.59
N LEU A 91 13.23 -9.48 -1.34
CA LEU A 91 12.24 -10.20 -2.15
C LEU A 91 10.85 -9.58 -2.00
N SER A 92 10.46 -9.18 -0.80
CA SER A 92 9.16 -8.55 -0.57
C SER A 92 9.05 -7.19 -1.26
N LEU A 93 10.03 -6.31 -1.06
CA LEU A 93 10.03 -4.98 -1.68
C LEU A 93 10.25 -5.06 -3.19
N GLY A 94 11.21 -5.87 -3.64
CA GLY A 94 11.48 -6.08 -5.05
C GLY A 94 10.32 -6.76 -5.77
N GLY A 95 9.74 -7.79 -5.18
CA GLY A 95 8.56 -8.47 -5.70
C GLY A 95 7.36 -7.54 -5.84
N THR A 96 7.09 -6.72 -4.82
CA THR A 96 6.04 -5.70 -4.88
C THR A 96 6.29 -4.71 -6.02
N GLY A 97 7.52 -4.24 -6.17
CA GLY A 97 7.90 -3.32 -7.25
C GLY A 97 7.69 -3.95 -8.64
N VAL A 98 8.10 -5.20 -8.83
CA VAL A 98 7.93 -5.94 -10.10
C VAL A 98 6.44 -6.14 -10.41
N ILE A 99 5.65 -6.58 -9.44
CA ILE A 99 4.20 -6.77 -9.59
C ILE A 99 3.54 -5.43 -9.95
N PHE A 100 3.84 -4.37 -9.21
CA PHE A 100 3.26 -3.06 -9.46
C PHE A 100 3.61 -2.53 -10.86
N MET A 101 4.89 -2.55 -11.25
CA MET A 101 5.31 -2.09 -12.57
C MET A 101 4.73 -2.93 -13.69
N GLY A 102 4.73 -4.26 -13.54
CA GLY A 102 4.21 -5.18 -14.54
C GLY A 102 2.72 -5.01 -14.77
N LEU A 103 1.93 -4.94 -13.70
CA LEU A 103 0.47 -4.79 -13.80
C LEU A 103 0.06 -3.38 -14.23
N SER A 104 0.74 -2.34 -13.75
CA SER A 104 0.52 -0.97 -14.22
C SER A 104 0.84 -0.84 -15.71
N ALA A 105 1.98 -1.37 -16.15
CA ALA A 105 2.35 -1.38 -17.57
C ALA A 105 1.33 -2.16 -18.41
N TYR A 106 0.87 -3.30 -17.93
CA TYR A 106 -0.17 -4.09 -18.62
C TYR A 106 -1.48 -3.29 -18.77
N ALA A 107 -1.95 -2.67 -17.69
CA ALA A 107 -3.17 -1.86 -17.71
C ALA A 107 -3.03 -0.65 -18.65
N LEU A 108 -1.86 0.01 -18.64
CA LEU A 108 -1.58 1.16 -19.50
C LEU A 108 -1.47 0.77 -20.99
N ALA A 109 -0.86 -0.36 -21.30
CA ALA A 109 -0.67 -0.83 -22.66
C ALA A 109 -1.96 -1.35 -23.29
N THR A 110 -2.74 -2.13 -22.55
CA THR A 110 -4.00 -2.74 -23.05
C THR A 110 -5.17 -1.78 -23.00
N LYS A 111 -5.15 -0.80 -22.10
CA LYS A 111 -6.26 0.15 -21.84
C LYS A 111 -7.60 -0.55 -21.59
N LYS A 112 -7.57 -1.80 -21.15
CA LYS A 112 -8.78 -2.55 -20.80
C LYS A 112 -9.43 -1.94 -19.56
N ASP A 113 -10.77 -2.00 -19.52
CA ASP A 113 -11.53 -1.58 -18.36
C ASP A 113 -11.62 -2.74 -17.36
N PHE A 114 -10.98 -2.56 -16.19
CA PHE A 114 -10.99 -3.50 -15.08
C PHE A 114 -11.97 -3.09 -13.97
N SER A 115 -12.85 -2.13 -14.22
CA SER A 115 -13.81 -1.64 -13.21
C SER A 115 -14.76 -2.73 -12.70
N PHE A 116 -15.02 -3.78 -13.49
CA PHE A 116 -15.82 -4.93 -13.10
C PHE A 116 -15.20 -5.72 -11.92
N LEU A 117 -13.90 -5.61 -11.70
CA LEU A 117 -13.22 -6.28 -10.59
C LEU A 117 -13.54 -5.65 -9.22
N GLY A 118 -14.00 -4.40 -9.18
CA GLY A 118 -14.15 -3.65 -7.94
C GLY A 118 -14.97 -4.38 -6.87
N GLY A 119 -16.16 -4.84 -7.22
CA GLY A 119 -17.02 -5.58 -6.29
C GLY A 119 -16.40 -6.91 -5.83
N PHE A 120 -15.83 -7.66 -6.76
CA PHE A 120 -15.16 -8.93 -6.47
C PHE A 120 -13.96 -8.74 -5.52
N LEU A 121 -13.13 -7.71 -5.78
CA LEU A 121 -11.95 -7.41 -4.96
C LEU A 121 -12.34 -6.98 -3.54
N VAL A 122 -13.37 -6.16 -3.40
CA VAL A 122 -13.87 -5.73 -2.07
C VAL A 122 -14.38 -6.92 -1.27
N VAL A 123 -15.20 -7.76 -1.86
CA VAL A 123 -15.71 -8.97 -1.20
C VAL A 123 -14.57 -9.91 -0.85
N GLY A 124 -13.64 -10.14 -1.77
CA GLY A 124 -12.46 -10.97 -1.54
C GLY A 124 -11.60 -10.44 -0.39
N PHE A 125 -11.39 -9.12 -0.34
CA PHE A 125 -10.64 -8.48 0.74
C PHE A 125 -11.33 -8.65 2.10
N LEU A 126 -12.65 -8.47 2.16
CA LEU A 126 -13.41 -8.68 3.40
C LEU A 126 -13.34 -10.13 3.88
N LEU A 127 -13.45 -11.09 2.97
CA LEU A 127 -13.31 -12.52 3.32
C LEU A 127 -11.93 -12.84 3.87
N VAL A 128 -10.88 -12.32 3.25
CA VAL A 128 -9.50 -12.51 3.72
C VAL A 128 -9.28 -11.82 5.07
N LEU A 129 -9.88 -10.65 5.29
CA LEU A 129 -9.80 -9.96 6.56
C LEU A 129 -10.44 -10.79 7.68
N ILE A 130 -11.62 -11.37 7.43
CA ILE A 130 -12.29 -12.28 8.38
C ILE A 130 -11.42 -13.50 8.65
N ALA A 131 -10.85 -14.12 7.60
CA ALA A 131 -9.95 -15.26 7.74
C ALA A 131 -8.69 -14.91 8.54
N ALA A 132 -8.12 -13.73 8.33
CA ALA A 132 -6.96 -13.25 9.08
C ALA A 132 -7.28 -13.04 10.55
N LEU A 133 -8.43 -12.43 10.86
CA LEU A 133 -8.90 -12.26 12.24
C LEU A 133 -9.14 -13.62 12.92
N ALA A 134 -9.77 -14.55 12.22
CA ALA A 134 -9.97 -15.90 12.73
C ALA A 134 -8.64 -16.61 13.02
N ASN A 135 -7.65 -16.44 12.14
CA ASN A 135 -6.34 -17.08 12.29
C ASN A 135 -5.52 -16.54 13.47
N ILE A 136 -5.81 -15.34 13.95
CA ILE A 136 -5.20 -14.83 15.20
C ILE A 136 -5.52 -15.76 16.38
N PHE A 137 -6.73 -16.32 16.41
CA PHE A 137 -7.16 -17.26 17.45
C PHE A 137 -6.76 -18.70 17.13
N LEU A 138 -6.83 -19.11 15.86
CA LEU A 138 -6.56 -20.47 15.43
C LEU A 138 -5.06 -20.78 15.36
N GLN A 139 -4.24 -19.77 15.08
CA GLN A 139 -2.76 -19.85 14.98
C GLN A 139 -2.25 -20.97 14.08
N ILE A 140 -2.91 -21.15 12.92
CA ILE A 140 -2.55 -22.18 11.93
C ILE A 140 -1.53 -21.59 10.94
N PRO A 141 -0.25 -22.05 10.93
CA PRO A 141 0.78 -21.48 10.05
C PRO A 141 0.46 -21.62 8.55
N ALA A 142 -0.08 -22.77 8.14
CA ALA A 142 -0.48 -22.98 6.74
C ALA A 142 -1.58 -22.00 6.30
N MET A 143 -2.49 -21.66 7.19
CA MET A 143 -3.54 -20.66 6.94
C MET A 143 -2.96 -19.26 6.78
N SER A 144 -1.94 -18.90 7.55
CA SER A 144 -1.22 -17.63 7.40
C SER A 144 -0.58 -17.49 6.02
N LEU A 145 0.06 -18.55 5.52
CA LEU A 145 0.66 -18.56 4.17
C LEU A 145 -0.41 -18.42 3.08
N ALA A 146 -1.52 -19.15 3.22
CA ALA A 146 -2.64 -19.06 2.27
C ALA A 146 -3.24 -17.66 2.24
N ILE A 147 -3.50 -17.05 3.41
CA ILE A 147 -4.02 -15.69 3.55
C ILE A 147 -3.07 -14.70 2.87
N SER A 148 -1.77 -14.75 3.16
CA SER A 148 -0.79 -13.85 2.56
C SER A 148 -0.75 -13.96 1.04
N SER A 149 -0.83 -15.19 0.50
CA SER A 149 -0.85 -15.41 -0.95
C SER A 149 -2.10 -14.81 -1.60
N VAL A 150 -3.26 -14.98 -0.98
CA VAL A 150 -4.53 -14.42 -1.47
C VAL A 150 -4.53 -12.90 -1.36
N VAL A 151 -3.96 -12.33 -0.29
CA VAL A 151 -3.80 -10.86 -0.16
C VAL A 151 -2.97 -10.30 -1.32
N ILE A 152 -1.86 -10.94 -1.68
CA ILE A 152 -1.03 -10.49 -2.81
C ILE A 152 -1.84 -10.51 -4.11
N LEU A 153 -2.64 -11.55 -4.36
CA LEU A 153 -3.49 -11.63 -5.54
C LEU A 153 -4.56 -10.52 -5.56
N ILE A 154 -5.21 -10.27 -4.43
CA ILE A 154 -6.24 -9.23 -4.29
C ILE A 154 -5.62 -7.84 -4.50
N MET A 155 -4.48 -7.56 -3.87
CA MET A 155 -3.78 -6.28 -4.05
C MET A 155 -3.28 -6.10 -5.49
N SER A 156 -2.83 -7.16 -6.14
CA SER A 156 -2.52 -7.15 -7.57
C SER A 156 -3.74 -6.78 -8.42
N GLY A 157 -4.91 -7.32 -8.10
CA GLY A 157 -6.17 -6.95 -8.72
C GLY A 157 -6.53 -5.47 -8.49
N PHE A 158 -6.30 -4.94 -7.29
CA PHE A 158 -6.51 -3.53 -7.01
C PHE A 158 -5.57 -2.62 -7.81
N ILE A 159 -4.33 -3.01 -8.07
CA ILE A 159 -3.43 -2.25 -8.95
C ILE A 159 -4.03 -2.12 -10.35
N LEU A 160 -4.55 -3.21 -10.91
CA LEU A 160 -5.23 -3.18 -12.20
C LEU A 160 -6.49 -2.30 -12.17
N TYR A 161 -7.30 -2.46 -11.13
CA TYR A 161 -8.52 -1.70 -10.93
C TYR A 161 -8.26 -0.20 -10.79
N ASP A 162 -7.35 0.20 -9.91
CA ASP A 162 -7.03 1.61 -9.67
C ASP A 162 -6.40 2.26 -10.89
N THR A 163 -5.46 1.57 -11.56
CA THR A 163 -4.85 2.06 -12.80
C THR A 163 -5.90 2.22 -13.90
N SER A 164 -6.81 1.27 -14.04
CA SER A 164 -7.92 1.33 -14.99
C SER A 164 -8.85 2.53 -14.72
N ARG A 165 -9.18 2.78 -13.46
CA ARG A 165 -9.98 3.95 -13.07
C ARG A 165 -9.34 5.27 -13.46
N ILE A 166 -8.03 5.39 -13.32
CA ILE A 166 -7.29 6.59 -13.71
C ILE A 166 -7.32 6.75 -15.23
N ILE A 167 -7.11 5.66 -15.99
CA ILE A 167 -7.09 5.68 -17.46
C ILE A 167 -8.48 6.06 -18.03
N HIS A 168 -9.56 5.51 -17.48
CA HIS A 168 -10.92 5.66 -17.98
C HIS A 168 -11.71 6.80 -17.33
N GLY A 169 -11.03 7.65 -16.53
CA GLY A 169 -11.64 8.85 -15.94
C GLY A 169 -12.54 8.60 -14.72
N GLY A 170 -12.53 7.41 -14.14
CA GLY A 170 -13.22 7.09 -12.89
C GLY A 170 -12.59 7.75 -11.66
N GLU A 171 -11.30 8.09 -11.74
CA GLU A 171 -10.61 8.91 -10.77
C GLU A 171 -9.95 10.10 -11.49
N THR A 172 -10.37 11.28 -11.15
CA THR A 172 -9.91 12.53 -11.80
C THR A 172 -8.96 13.35 -10.94
N ASN A 173 -8.89 13.04 -9.64
CA ASN A 173 -8.00 13.71 -8.71
C ASN A 173 -6.72 12.90 -8.51
N TYR A 174 -5.56 13.44 -8.96
CA TYR A 174 -4.29 12.74 -8.87
C TYR A 174 -3.80 12.56 -7.42
N VAL A 175 -4.25 13.39 -6.48
CA VAL A 175 -3.90 13.28 -5.05
C VAL A 175 -4.58 12.04 -4.46
N LEU A 176 -5.87 11.85 -4.73
CA LEU A 176 -6.63 10.67 -4.30
C LEU A 176 -6.17 9.41 -5.03
N ALA A 177 -5.88 9.51 -6.32
CA ALA A 177 -5.32 8.40 -7.10
C ALA A 177 -3.97 7.93 -6.53
N THR A 178 -3.11 8.87 -6.14
CA THR A 178 -1.80 8.57 -5.55
C THR A 178 -1.95 7.80 -4.24
N ILE A 179 -2.82 8.27 -3.34
CA ILE A 179 -2.97 7.60 -2.04
C ILE A 179 -3.61 6.22 -2.19
N GLY A 180 -4.55 6.06 -3.13
CA GLY A 180 -5.14 4.76 -3.46
C GLY A 180 -4.10 3.75 -3.89
N LEU A 181 -3.27 4.09 -4.88
CA LEU A 181 -2.16 3.23 -5.34
C LEU A 181 -1.13 3.00 -4.24
N TYR A 182 -0.78 4.03 -3.49
CA TYR A 182 0.17 3.88 -2.37
C TYR A 182 -0.33 2.88 -1.34
N MET A 183 -1.60 2.97 -0.94
CA MET A 183 -2.20 2.03 0.03
C MET A 183 -2.19 0.60 -0.50
N THR A 184 -2.46 0.41 -1.78
CA THR A 184 -2.41 -0.91 -2.42
C THR A 184 -1.00 -1.49 -2.44
N ILE A 185 0.01 -0.67 -2.72
CA ILE A 185 1.43 -1.07 -2.70
C ILE A 185 1.88 -1.37 -1.26
N PHE A 186 1.49 -0.52 -0.31
CA PHE A 186 1.88 -0.65 1.09
C PHE A 186 1.36 -1.96 1.70
N ASN A 187 0.15 -2.38 1.35
CA ASN A 187 -0.42 -3.64 1.81
C ASN A 187 0.18 -4.84 1.10
#